data_fa0682a7ee5992963eba905a727fdbc7
#
_entry.id   fa0682a7ee5992963eba905a727fdbc7
#
_cell.length_a   1.000
_cell.length_b   1.000
_cell.length_c   1.000
_cell.angle_alpha   90.00
_cell.angle_beta   90.00
_cell.angle_gamma   90.00
#
_symmetry.space_group_name_H-M   'P 1'
#
loop_
_entity.id
_entity.type
_entity.pdbx_description
1 polymer ?
#
loop_
_entity_poly.entity_id
_entity_poly.type
_entity_poly.pdbx_seq_one_letter_code
_entity_poly.pdbx_strand_id
1 'polypeptide(L)'
;NQFETILNNYQLLDCEKNIDKEQIYFKARNSNEVLTRWDMFHIPFNKRYLIGNQRYSLTGQPMLYIGSSVIDVAKEIDVKDINNLKVSVVRLPQNDFKIYDLKSSILDIYTEISYSDMTGDMGKVYTSSDFFKMILSSVCSFQKKSALKGYSFCEEYIIPQILALILKNKSYDGISYISTKNYGKDTELSGDDYKENIAIFTKLDSEHVYDRQLYDKIQLTVPIDISKIDIITKEDVEELLKEIEKLNLQEKINCSQKIYN
;
A
#
# COMPACT_ATOMS: atom_id res chain seq x y z
N ASN A 1 20.04 -16.67 -5.21
CA ASN A 1 18.76 -16.80 -5.92
C ASN A 1 18.89 -16.13 -7.30
N GLN A 2 18.57 -16.86 -8.39
CA GLN A 2 18.71 -16.32 -9.77
C GLN A 2 17.92 -15.01 -9.96
N PHE A 3 16.72 -14.91 -9.40
CA PHE A 3 15.90 -13.70 -9.49
C PHE A 3 16.58 -12.50 -8.79
N GLU A 4 17.12 -12.71 -7.61
CA GLU A 4 17.88 -11.67 -6.91
C GLU A 4 19.14 -11.25 -7.67
N THR A 5 19.81 -12.19 -8.35
CA THR A 5 20.96 -11.90 -9.22
C THR A 5 20.53 -10.98 -10.38
N ILE A 6 19.38 -11.24 -11.01
CA ILE A 6 18.84 -10.36 -12.06
C ILE A 6 18.56 -8.96 -11.49
N LEU A 7 17.89 -8.86 -10.36
CA LEU A 7 17.60 -7.58 -9.73
C LEU A 7 18.87 -6.76 -9.43
N ASN A 8 19.93 -7.41 -8.95
CA ASN A 8 21.21 -6.76 -8.71
C ASN A 8 21.92 -6.34 -10.01
N ASN A 9 21.96 -7.20 -11.02
CA ASN A 9 22.65 -6.92 -12.29
C ASN A 9 22.07 -5.71 -13.02
N TYR A 10 20.77 -5.48 -12.89
CA TYR A 10 20.08 -4.34 -13.50
C TYR A 10 19.82 -3.20 -12.51
N GLN A 11 20.46 -3.21 -11.34
CA GLN A 11 20.34 -2.18 -10.30
C GLN A 11 18.88 -1.88 -9.89
N LEU A 12 18.03 -2.91 -9.93
CA LEU A 12 16.61 -2.77 -9.62
C LEU A 12 16.31 -2.73 -8.12
N LEU A 13 17.30 -2.99 -7.26
CA LEU A 13 17.10 -2.98 -5.80
C LEU A 13 17.34 -1.60 -5.16
N ASP A 14 17.77 -0.60 -5.93
CA ASP A 14 18.08 0.74 -5.42
C ASP A 14 16.98 1.76 -5.79
N CYS A 15 15.74 1.28 -5.95
CA CYS A 15 14.59 2.11 -6.30
C CYS A 15 13.84 2.54 -5.03
N GLU A 16 14.38 3.50 -4.29
CA GLU A 16 13.76 4.02 -3.08
C GLU A 16 12.83 5.19 -3.40
N LYS A 17 11.63 5.18 -2.81
CA LYS A 17 10.66 6.26 -2.91
C LYS A 17 10.84 7.23 -1.76
N ASN A 18 10.91 8.51 -2.08
CA ASN A 18 10.73 9.57 -1.09
C ASN A 18 9.25 9.64 -0.67
N ILE A 19 8.98 9.43 0.60
CA ILE A 19 7.66 9.60 1.18
C ILE A 19 7.50 11.05 1.60
N ASP A 20 6.47 11.72 1.07
CA ASP A 20 6.05 13.02 1.58
C ASP A 20 5.34 12.81 2.92
N LYS A 21 5.83 13.46 3.97
CA LYS A 21 5.28 13.36 5.34
C LYS A 21 3.87 13.85 5.46
N GLU A 22 3.49 14.83 4.62
CA GLU A 22 2.15 15.39 4.59
C GLU A 22 1.20 14.55 3.73
N GLN A 23 1.74 13.58 2.97
CA GLN A 23 0.92 12.69 2.15
C GLN A 23 -0.02 11.86 3.01
N ILE A 24 -1.28 11.88 2.64
CA ILE A 24 -2.35 11.15 3.28
C ILE A 24 -2.62 9.86 2.51
N TYR A 25 -2.73 8.77 3.26
CA TYR A 25 -3.16 7.47 2.76
C TYR A 25 -4.41 7.02 3.50
N PHE A 26 -5.09 6.04 2.96
CA PHE A 26 -6.33 5.48 3.49
C PHE A 26 -6.21 3.98 3.68
N LYS A 27 -6.81 3.49 4.76
CA LYS A 27 -7.05 2.09 5.01
C LYS A 27 -8.54 1.84 5.06
N ALA A 28 -9.04 0.84 4.32
CA ALA A 28 -10.46 0.51 4.30
C ALA A 28 -10.74 -0.90 4.84
N ARG A 29 -11.92 -1.05 5.41
CA ARG A 29 -12.49 -2.34 5.82
C ARG A 29 -13.99 -2.38 5.55
N ASN A 30 -14.49 -3.53 5.12
CA ASN A 30 -15.93 -3.79 5.01
C ASN A 30 -16.41 -4.46 6.30
N SER A 31 -17.24 -3.78 7.09
CA SER A 31 -17.75 -4.29 8.36
C SER A 31 -19.03 -3.58 8.78
N ASN A 32 -20.00 -4.34 9.29
CA ASN A 32 -21.21 -3.83 9.95
C ASN A 32 -20.97 -3.52 11.43
N GLU A 33 -19.82 -3.92 11.98
CA GLU A 33 -19.48 -3.74 13.38
C GLU A 33 -18.78 -2.41 13.61
N VAL A 34 -18.80 -1.94 14.85
CA VAL A 34 -17.98 -0.82 15.30
C VAL A 34 -16.54 -1.33 15.38
N LEU A 35 -15.65 -0.75 14.57
CA LEU A 35 -14.26 -1.10 14.55
C LEU A 35 -13.44 -0.14 15.40
N THR A 36 -12.41 -0.66 16.01
CA THR A 36 -11.39 0.12 16.71
C THR A 36 -10.24 0.48 15.76
N ARG A 37 -9.36 1.37 16.18
CA ARG A 37 -8.13 1.69 15.47
C ARG A 37 -7.26 0.44 15.22
N TRP A 38 -7.21 -0.49 16.18
CA TRP A 38 -6.46 -1.74 16.04
C TRP A 38 -7.01 -2.66 14.95
N ASP A 39 -8.33 -2.62 14.73
CA ASP A 39 -8.95 -3.37 13.65
C ASP A 39 -8.56 -2.82 12.27
N MET A 40 -8.17 -1.54 12.19
CA MET A 40 -7.70 -0.91 10.95
C MET A 40 -6.20 -1.06 10.72
N PHE A 41 -5.45 -1.54 11.71
CA PHE A 41 -4.04 -1.86 11.57
C PHE A 41 -3.84 -3.17 10.78
N HIS A 42 -2.73 -3.84 10.89
CA HIS A 42 -2.58 -5.17 10.30
C HIS A 42 -3.32 -6.24 11.12
N ILE A 43 -3.62 -7.39 10.51
CA ILE A 43 -4.20 -8.52 11.24
C ILE A 43 -3.22 -8.95 12.34
N PRO A 44 -3.69 -9.12 13.60
CA PRO A 44 -2.83 -9.47 14.72
C PRO A 44 -2.12 -10.81 14.50
N PHE A 45 -0.90 -10.94 15.00
CA PHE A 45 -0.04 -12.12 14.78
C PHE A 45 -0.66 -13.42 15.29
N ASN A 46 -1.43 -13.37 16.37
CA ASN A 46 -2.15 -14.55 16.88
C ASN A 46 -3.36 -14.96 16.01
N LYS A 47 -3.82 -14.10 15.10
CA LYS A 47 -4.90 -14.36 14.13
C LYS A 47 -4.38 -14.47 12.69
N ARG A 48 -3.07 -14.64 12.49
CA ARG A 48 -2.47 -14.70 11.15
C ARG A 48 -3.01 -15.83 10.26
N TYR A 49 -3.61 -16.86 10.84
CA TYR A 49 -4.27 -17.95 10.11
C TYR A 49 -5.47 -17.48 9.27
N LEU A 50 -6.01 -16.27 9.54
CA LEU A 50 -7.07 -15.65 8.75
C LEU A 50 -6.54 -15.00 7.44
N ILE A 51 -5.23 -14.86 7.29
CA ILE A 51 -4.62 -14.20 6.15
C ILE A 51 -4.46 -15.21 5.01
N GLY A 52 -5.22 -14.97 3.95
CA GLY A 52 -5.07 -15.69 2.70
C GLY A 52 -3.88 -15.18 1.87
N ASN A 53 -3.75 -15.74 0.68
CA ASN A 53 -2.72 -15.35 -0.28
C ASN A 53 -3.00 -13.95 -0.83
N GLN A 54 -2.08 -13.02 -0.68
CA GLN A 54 -2.16 -11.64 -1.16
C GLN A 54 -0.97 -11.35 -2.09
N ARG A 55 -1.07 -10.28 -2.89
CA ARG A 55 -0.09 -9.96 -3.94
C ARG A 55 1.35 -9.91 -3.42
N TYR A 56 1.59 -9.22 -2.32
CA TYR A 56 2.94 -9.04 -1.75
C TYR A 56 3.17 -9.82 -0.45
N SER A 57 2.17 -10.57 0.03
CA SER A 57 2.33 -11.37 1.25
C SER A 57 1.90 -12.83 1.06
N LEU A 58 2.68 -13.72 1.64
CA LEU A 58 2.34 -15.13 1.73
C LEU A 58 1.17 -15.34 2.71
N THR A 59 0.47 -16.46 2.56
CA THR A 59 -0.54 -16.90 3.52
C THR A 59 0.04 -16.89 4.95
N GLY A 60 -0.69 -16.26 5.86
CA GLY A 60 -0.28 -16.16 7.26
C GLY A 60 0.77 -15.07 7.56
N GLN A 61 1.15 -14.26 6.57
CA GLN A 61 2.07 -13.14 6.75
C GLN A 61 1.29 -11.81 6.77
N PRO A 62 1.12 -11.16 7.93
CA PRO A 62 0.45 -9.87 8.01
C PRO A 62 1.20 -8.79 7.25
N MET A 63 0.46 -7.88 6.64
CA MET A 63 0.96 -6.63 6.06
C MET A 63 -0.08 -5.54 6.25
N LEU A 64 0.37 -4.28 6.28
CA LEU A 64 -0.53 -3.13 6.26
C LEU A 64 -0.60 -2.59 4.83
N TYR A 65 -1.78 -2.74 4.20
CA TYR A 65 -2.08 -2.19 2.87
C TYR A 65 -2.81 -0.87 3.02
N ILE A 66 -2.28 0.18 2.40
CA ILE A 66 -2.86 1.53 2.36
C ILE A 66 -2.86 2.05 0.93
N GLY A 67 -3.73 3.01 0.63
CA GLY A 67 -3.81 3.61 -0.71
C GLY A 67 -4.01 5.12 -0.64
N SER A 68 -3.63 5.83 -1.69
CA SER A 68 -3.73 7.29 -1.77
C SER A 68 -5.16 7.81 -2.00
N SER A 69 -6.12 6.93 -2.27
CA SER A 69 -7.52 7.27 -2.56
C SER A 69 -8.49 6.35 -1.84
N VAL A 70 -9.55 6.92 -1.25
CA VAL A 70 -10.64 6.15 -0.61
C VAL A 70 -11.34 5.24 -1.62
N ILE A 71 -11.57 5.73 -2.84
CA ILE A 71 -12.23 4.96 -3.90
C ILE A 71 -11.42 3.72 -4.26
N ASP A 72 -10.10 3.86 -4.34
CA ASP A 72 -9.24 2.74 -4.74
C ASP A 72 -9.10 1.69 -3.66
N VAL A 73 -8.95 2.09 -2.40
CA VAL A 73 -8.94 1.12 -1.29
C VAL A 73 -10.30 0.41 -1.15
N ALA A 74 -11.41 1.09 -1.44
CA ALA A 74 -12.74 0.47 -1.48
C ALA A 74 -12.86 -0.55 -2.62
N LYS A 75 -12.35 -0.22 -3.82
CA LYS A 75 -12.28 -1.15 -4.96
C LYS A 75 -11.39 -2.37 -4.65
N GLU A 76 -10.26 -2.17 -3.96
CA GLU A 76 -9.34 -3.26 -3.62
C GLU A 76 -9.99 -4.32 -2.73
N ILE A 77 -10.84 -3.93 -1.80
CA ILE A 77 -11.55 -4.86 -0.90
C ILE A 77 -12.91 -5.34 -1.43
N ASP A 78 -13.24 -5.06 -2.70
CA ASP A 78 -14.49 -5.45 -3.36
C ASP A 78 -15.75 -5.08 -2.54
N VAL A 79 -15.80 -3.84 -2.04
CA VAL A 79 -16.96 -3.34 -1.27
C VAL A 79 -18.21 -3.41 -2.13
N LYS A 80 -19.21 -4.14 -1.65
CA LYS A 80 -20.52 -4.28 -2.32
C LYS A 80 -21.52 -3.23 -1.83
N ASP A 81 -21.43 -2.86 -0.57
CA ASP A 81 -22.30 -1.90 0.09
C ASP A 81 -21.44 -0.84 0.78
N ILE A 82 -21.54 0.40 0.30
CA ILE A 82 -20.79 1.53 0.83
C ILE A 82 -21.15 1.84 2.29
N ASN A 83 -22.37 1.48 2.73
CA ASN A 83 -22.79 1.68 4.11
C ASN A 83 -21.95 0.88 5.12
N ASN A 84 -21.28 -0.17 4.66
CA ASN A 84 -20.41 -1.02 5.47
C ASN A 84 -18.93 -0.63 5.34
N LEU A 85 -18.62 0.42 4.59
CA LEU A 85 -17.26 0.86 4.37
C LEU A 85 -16.78 1.70 5.55
N LYS A 86 -15.79 1.18 6.27
CA LYS A 86 -15.06 1.87 7.32
C LYS A 86 -13.69 2.29 6.78
N VAL A 87 -13.32 3.53 6.98
CA VAL A 87 -12.06 4.09 6.48
C VAL A 87 -11.30 4.78 7.60
N SER A 88 -10.01 4.52 7.67
CA SER A 88 -9.06 5.23 8.53
C SER A 88 -8.06 5.98 7.67
N VAL A 89 -7.66 7.15 8.14
CA VAL A 89 -6.57 7.91 7.56
C VAL A 89 -5.25 7.40 8.12
N VAL A 90 -4.23 7.35 7.26
CA VAL A 90 -2.88 6.92 7.61
C VAL A 90 -1.88 7.98 7.14
N ARG A 91 -0.97 8.39 8.02
CA ARG A 91 0.21 9.19 7.67
C ARG A 91 1.49 8.44 8.03
N LEU A 92 2.54 8.68 7.26
CA LEU A 92 3.89 8.16 7.47
C LEU A 92 4.83 9.33 7.81
N PRO A 93 4.75 9.90 9.04
CA PRO A 93 5.38 11.17 9.37
C PRO A 93 6.91 11.10 9.53
N GLN A 94 7.46 9.89 9.59
CA GLN A 94 8.90 9.69 9.80
C GLN A 94 9.64 9.54 8.48
N ASN A 95 10.85 10.11 8.39
CA ASN A 95 11.70 10.07 7.20
C ASN A 95 12.44 8.74 7.01
N ASP A 96 12.26 7.78 7.91
CA ASP A 96 12.99 6.54 7.93
C ASP A 96 12.25 5.35 7.29
N PHE A 97 11.12 5.62 6.62
CA PHE A 97 10.45 4.59 5.81
C PHE A 97 11.20 4.38 4.50
N LYS A 98 11.83 3.23 4.39
CA LYS A 98 12.46 2.79 3.15
C LYS A 98 11.44 2.03 2.30
N ILE A 99 10.74 2.74 1.41
CA ILE A 99 9.72 2.17 0.52
C ILE A 99 10.32 1.94 -0.86
N TYR A 100 10.19 0.72 -1.37
CA TYR A 100 10.59 0.38 -2.73
C TYR A 100 9.56 0.92 -3.72
N ASP A 101 10.03 1.72 -4.69
CA ASP A 101 9.17 2.27 -5.73
C ASP A 101 9.05 1.31 -6.92
N LEU A 102 7.94 0.60 -6.98
CA LEU A 102 7.61 -0.30 -8.10
C LEU A 102 6.72 0.39 -9.16
N LYS A 103 6.42 1.68 -9.00
CA LYS A 103 5.63 2.41 -9.98
C LYS A 103 6.48 2.68 -11.21
N SER A 104 6.16 1.99 -12.28
CA SER A 104 6.74 2.22 -13.61
C SER A 104 5.75 1.68 -14.62
N SER A 105 5.36 2.50 -15.56
CA SER A 105 4.40 2.16 -16.60
C SER A 105 5.04 2.27 -17.98
N ILE A 106 4.65 1.38 -18.88
CA ILE A 106 5.02 1.49 -20.30
C ILE A 106 4.44 2.77 -20.92
N LEU A 107 3.30 3.22 -20.40
CA LEU A 107 2.64 4.43 -20.87
C LEU A 107 3.44 5.68 -20.53
N ASP A 108 4.08 5.73 -19.33
CA ASP A 108 4.92 6.86 -18.94
C ASP A 108 6.10 7.01 -19.89
N ILE A 109 6.77 5.90 -20.19
CA ILE A 109 7.90 5.87 -21.13
C ILE A 109 7.43 6.31 -22.53
N TYR A 110 6.28 5.78 -23.00
CA TYR A 110 5.74 6.12 -24.30
C TYR A 110 5.35 7.62 -24.38
N THR A 111 4.72 8.16 -23.34
CA THR A 111 4.31 9.56 -23.29
C THR A 111 5.53 10.47 -23.30
N GLU A 112 6.58 10.18 -22.53
CA GLU A 112 7.81 10.97 -22.50
C GLU A 112 8.56 10.92 -23.84
N ILE A 113 8.66 9.74 -24.49
CA ILE A 113 9.28 9.62 -25.81
C ILE A 113 8.48 10.45 -26.85
N SER A 114 7.14 10.31 -26.84
CA SER A 114 6.29 11.04 -27.77
C SER A 114 6.38 12.55 -27.56
N TYR A 115 6.46 13.02 -26.32
CA TYR A 115 6.62 14.44 -26.01
C TYR A 115 7.99 14.95 -26.48
N SER A 116 9.06 14.19 -26.27
CA SER A 116 10.40 14.51 -26.74
C SER A 116 10.45 14.64 -28.28
N ASP A 117 9.82 13.71 -28.99
CA ASP A 117 9.73 13.74 -30.45
C ASP A 117 8.95 14.97 -30.96
N MET A 118 7.89 15.37 -30.25
CA MET A 118 7.08 16.53 -30.64
C MET A 118 7.74 17.87 -30.36
N THR A 119 8.49 17.97 -29.25
CA THR A 119 9.08 19.25 -28.80
C THR A 119 10.49 19.47 -29.29
N GLY A 120 11.17 18.40 -29.76
CA GLY A 120 12.59 18.42 -30.09
C GLY A 120 13.50 18.56 -28.87
N ASP A 121 12.93 18.45 -27.67
CA ASP A 121 13.67 18.48 -26.42
C ASP A 121 14.31 17.09 -26.20
N MET A 122 15.59 17.05 -25.84
CA MET A 122 16.26 15.77 -25.53
C MET A 122 15.65 15.23 -24.24
N GLY A 123 14.62 14.42 -24.38
CA GLY A 123 13.94 13.77 -23.27
C GLY A 123 14.88 12.85 -22.46
N LYS A 124 14.37 12.28 -21.40
CA LYS A 124 15.09 11.35 -20.53
C LYS A 124 15.65 10.18 -21.37
N VAL A 125 16.96 9.95 -21.26
CA VAL A 125 17.60 8.76 -21.84
C VAL A 125 17.24 7.55 -20.99
N TYR A 126 16.47 6.62 -21.54
CA TYR A 126 16.10 5.39 -20.87
C TYR A 126 17.24 4.39 -20.87
N THR A 127 17.54 3.86 -19.72
CA THR A 127 18.56 2.82 -19.52
C THR A 127 17.93 1.42 -19.59
N SER A 128 18.77 0.39 -19.70
CA SER A 128 18.31 -1.00 -19.55
C SER A 128 17.63 -1.22 -18.19
N SER A 129 18.08 -0.53 -17.14
CA SER A 129 17.47 -0.58 -15.80
C SER A 129 16.02 -0.09 -15.82
N ASP A 130 15.73 1.03 -16.50
CA ASP A 130 14.37 1.56 -16.62
C ASP A 130 13.43 0.56 -17.30
N PHE A 131 13.86 -0.07 -18.40
CA PHE A 131 13.09 -1.10 -19.08
C PHE A 131 12.85 -2.34 -18.21
N PHE A 132 13.86 -2.81 -17.48
CA PHE A 132 13.69 -3.94 -16.58
C PHE A 132 12.80 -3.60 -15.39
N LYS A 133 12.85 -2.37 -14.86
CA LYS A 133 11.94 -1.88 -13.83
C LYS A 133 10.49 -1.89 -14.34
N MET A 134 10.26 -1.43 -15.56
CA MET A 134 8.94 -1.47 -16.21
C MET A 134 8.43 -2.91 -16.36
N ILE A 135 9.28 -3.85 -16.84
CA ILE A 135 8.92 -5.26 -16.96
C ILE A 135 8.55 -5.83 -15.58
N LEU A 136 9.36 -5.55 -14.57
CA LEU A 136 9.11 -6.01 -13.19
C LEU A 136 7.78 -5.47 -12.66
N SER A 137 7.52 -4.17 -12.85
CA SER A 137 6.24 -3.54 -12.48
C SER A 137 5.06 -4.20 -13.20
N SER A 138 5.18 -4.43 -14.51
CA SER A 138 4.14 -5.07 -15.32
C SER A 138 3.84 -6.49 -14.86
N VAL A 139 4.87 -7.32 -14.61
CA VAL A 139 4.71 -8.69 -14.10
C VAL A 139 4.07 -8.70 -12.71
N CYS A 140 4.45 -7.75 -11.84
CA CYS A 140 3.84 -7.62 -10.52
C CYS A 140 2.40 -7.08 -10.56
N SER A 141 1.95 -6.56 -11.70
CA SER A 141 0.62 -5.97 -11.88
C SER A 141 -0.38 -6.90 -12.57
N PHE A 142 -0.03 -8.14 -12.89
CA PHE A 142 -0.97 -9.09 -13.50
C PHE A 142 -2.22 -9.27 -12.63
N GLN A 143 -3.37 -9.16 -13.28
CA GLN A 143 -4.66 -9.32 -12.61
C GLN A 143 -4.96 -10.80 -12.41
N LYS A 144 -5.47 -11.15 -11.24
CA LYS A 144 -5.96 -12.50 -10.96
C LYS A 144 -7.10 -12.86 -11.89
N LYS A 145 -7.02 -14.02 -12.55
CA LYS A 145 -8.10 -14.53 -13.41
C LYS A 145 -9.38 -14.73 -12.59
N SER A 146 -10.50 -14.20 -13.08
CA SER A 146 -11.79 -14.25 -12.38
C SER A 146 -12.28 -15.68 -12.09
N ALA A 147 -11.94 -16.64 -12.96
CA ALA A 147 -12.27 -18.06 -12.79
C ALA A 147 -11.59 -18.71 -11.58
N LEU A 148 -10.54 -18.09 -11.04
CA LEU A 148 -9.77 -18.60 -9.91
C LEU A 148 -10.15 -17.91 -8.58
N LYS A 149 -11.25 -17.16 -8.54
CA LYS A 149 -11.79 -16.61 -7.29
C LYS A 149 -12.17 -17.76 -6.35
N GLY A 150 -11.49 -17.86 -5.22
CA GLY A 150 -11.73 -18.92 -4.22
C GLY A 150 -10.59 -19.92 -4.08
N TYR A 151 -9.66 -20.00 -5.04
CA TYR A 151 -8.47 -20.84 -4.88
C TYR A 151 -7.41 -20.14 -4.00
N SER A 152 -6.77 -20.92 -3.14
CA SER A 152 -5.70 -20.43 -2.25
C SER A 152 -4.41 -20.11 -3.00
N PHE A 153 -4.13 -20.79 -4.11
CA PHE A 153 -2.96 -20.57 -4.97
C PHE A 153 -3.27 -19.53 -6.05
N CYS A 154 -2.35 -18.62 -6.29
CA CYS A 154 -2.43 -17.58 -7.30
C CYS A 154 -1.06 -17.42 -7.95
N GLU A 155 -0.93 -17.89 -9.16
CA GLU A 155 0.33 -17.88 -9.92
C GLU A 155 0.82 -16.44 -10.19
N GLU A 156 -0.10 -15.50 -10.38
CA GLU A 156 0.20 -14.09 -10.60
C GLU A 156 0.86 -13.41 -9.38
N TYR A 157 0.80 -14.05 -8.20
CA TYR A 157 1.39 -13.51 -6.97
C TYR A 157 2.79 -14.06 -6.66
N ILE A 158 3.28 -15.04 -7.42
CA ILE A 158 4.59 -15.66 -7.15
C ILE A 158 5.72 -14.63 -7.23
N ILE A 159 5.81 -13.88 -8.33
CA ILE A 159 6.88 -12.88 -8.53
C ILE A 159 6.76 -11.73 -7.53
N PRO A 160 5.59 -11.09 -7.33
CA PRO A 160 5.41 -10.08 -6.30
C PRO A 160 5.82 -10.54 -4.89
N GLN A 161 5.49 -11.77 -4.52
CA GLN A 161 5.82 -12.32 -3.21
C GLN A 161 7.31 -12.58 -3.04
N ILE A 162 7.98 -13.11 -4.08
CA ILE A 162 9.43 -13.29 -4.06
C ILE A 162 10.14 -11.93 -3.97
N LEU A 163 9.67 -10.94 -4.74
CA LEU A 163 10.18 -9.57 -4.64
C LEU A 163 10.03 -9.02 -3.23
N ALA A 164 8.85 -9.15 -2.63
CA ALA A 164 8.59 -8.69 -1.26
C ALA A 164 9.53 -9.34 -0.23
N LEU A 165 9.80 -10.64 -0.36
CA LEU A 165 10.75 -11.35 0.51
C LEU A 165 12.17 -10.83 0.36
N ILE A 166 12.63 -10.60 -0.88
CA ILE A 166 13.96 -10.05 -1.16
C ILE A 166 14.09 -8.63 -0.56
N LEU A 167 13.10 -7.78 -0.80
CA LEU A 167 13.09 -6.40 -0.30
C LEU A 167 13.07 -6.35 1.24
N LYS A 168 12.28 -7.21 1.88
CA LYS A 168 12.27 -7.34 3.34
C LYS A 168 13.65 -7.73 3.88
N ASN A 169 14.35 -8.65 3.21
CA ASN A 169 15.72 -9.04 3.58
C ASN A 169 16.75 -7.90 3.33
N LYS A 170 16.46 -6.97 2.43
CA LYS A 170 17.25 -5.76 2.15
C LYS A 170 16.83 -4.57 3.02
N SER A 171 16.07 -4.82 4.09
CA SER A 171 15.62 -3.82 5.06
C SER A 171 14.72 -2.73 4.48
N TYR A 172 13.99 -3.02 3.40
CA TYR A 172 12.87 -2.19 2.99
C TYR A 172 11.70 -2.37 3.97
N ASP A 173 10.96 -1.29 4.20
CA ASP A 173 9.77 -1.30 5.06
C ASP A 173 8.48 -1.56 4.27
N GLY A 174 8.51 -1.47 2.93
CA GLY A 174 7.35 -1.72 2.09
C GLY A 174 7.59 -1.54 0.60
N ILE A 175 6.51 -1.68 -0.18
CA ILE A 175 6.48 -1.54 -1.64
C ILE A 175 5.36 -0.59 -2.02
N SER A 176 5.67 0.44 -2.82
CA SER A 176 4.73 1.31 -3.49
C SER A 176 4.44 0.75 -4.89
N TYR A 177 3.16 0.68 -5.26
CA TYR A 177 2.72 0.12 -6.53
C TYR A 177 1.41 0.75 -7.02
N ILE A 178 1.11 0.60 -8.31
CA ILE A 178 -0.15 1.06 -8.91
C ILE A 178 -1.24 0.00 -8.68
N SER A 179 -2.45 0.43 -8.29
CA SER A 179 -3.59 -0.48 -8.15
C SER A 179 -3.90 -1.19 -9.45
N THR A 180 -3.94 -2.53 -9.41
CA THR A 180 -4.23 -3.34 -10.60
C THR A 180 -5.70 -3.34 -11.00
N LYS A 181 -6.60 -2.93 -10.10
CA LYS A 181 -8.04 -2.83 -10.40
C LYS A 181 -8.40 -1.61 -11.25
N ASN A 182 -7.49 -0.65 -11.33
CA ASN A 182 -7.62 0.54 -12.16
C ASN A 182 -6.83 0.43 -13.48
N TYR A 183 -6.01 -0.61 -13.65
CA TYR A 183 -5.17 -0.77 -14.83
C TYR A 183 -6.05 -0.94 -16.09
N GLY A 184 -5.92 -0.02 -17.03
CA GLY A 184 -6.60 -0.07 -18.34
C GLY A 184 -8.04 0.42 -18.37
N LYS A 185 -8.56 1.05 -17.31
CA LYS A 185 -9.95 1.59 -17.30
C LYS A 185 -10.04 3.10 -17.50
N ASP A 186 -9.00 3.84 -17.20
CA ASP A 186 -8.97 5.31 -17.32
C ASP A 186 -7.79 5.70 -18.23
N THR A 187 -8.04 5.83 -19.52
CA THR A 187 -7.06 6.23 -20.55
C THR A 187 -6.81 7.75 -20.58
N GLU A 188 -7.41 8.52 -19.67
CA GLU A 188 -7.33 9.98 -19.66
C GLU A 188 -6.50 10.56 -18.49
N LEU A 189 -5.83 9.71 -17.69
CA LEU A 189 -5.06 10.19 -16.55
C LEU A 189 -3.65 10.59 -16.99
N SER A 190 -3.36 11.87 -16.96
CA SER A 190 -2.01 12.44 -17.09
C SER A 190 -1.14 11.99 -15.90
N GLY A 191 0.18 11.90 -16.12
CA GLY A 191 1.20 11.24 -15.31
C GLY A 191 1.23 11.44 -13.79
N ASP A 192 0.55 12.43 -13.19
CA ASP A 192 0.52 12.67 -11.75
C ASP A 192 -0.69 12.04 -11.02
N ASP A 193 -1.69 11.53 -11.75
CA ASP A 193 -2.93 11.00 -11.20
C ASP A 193 -2.90 9.48 -10.91
N TYR A 194 -1.73 8.83 -11.00
CA TYR A 194 -1.63 7.41 -10.66
C TYR A 194 -1.87 7.18 -9.17
N LYS A 195 -3.01 6.57 -8.90
CA LYS A 195 -3.45 6.18 -7.58
C LYS A 195 -2.54 5.10 -7.02
N GLU A 196 -1.83 5.47 -5.99
CA GLU A 196 -0.80 4.69 -5.36
C GLU A 196 -1.33 3.85 -4.22
N ASN A 197 -0.88 2.61 -4.17
CA ASN A 197 -1.00 1.75 -3.01
C ASN A 197 0.37 1.45 -2.41
N ILE A 198 0.43 1.30 -1.10
CA ILE A 198 1.63 0.86 -0.39
C ILE A 198 1.29 -0.40 0.42
N ALA A 199 2.13 -1.43 0.24
CA ALA A 199 2.14 -2.62 1.08
C ALA A 199 3.29 -2.50 2.08
N ILE A 200 3.00 -2.21 3.36
CA ILE A 200 3.99 -2.05 4.42
C ILE A 200 4.23 -3.40 5.09
N PHE A 201 5.49 -3.79 5.19
CA PHE A 201 5.91 -5.02 5.83
C PHE A 201 5.77 -4.92 7.34
N THR A 202 5.32 -6.01 7.96
CA THR A 202 5.34 -6.14 9.41
C THR A 202 6.51 -6.98 9.86
N LYS A 203 7.04 -6.68 11.04
CA LYS A 203 8.07 -7.47 11.73
C LYS A 203 7.38 -8.25 12.85
N LEU A 204 7.49 -9.58 12.79
CA LEU A 204 6.93 -10.45 13.82
C LEU A 204 7.65 -10.17 15.14
N ASP A 205 6.86 -9.83 16.14
CA ASP A 205 7.28 -9.69 17.52
C ASP A 205 6.67 -10.86 18.32
N SER A 206 7.50 -11.60 19.04
CA SER A 206 7.05 -12.74 19.84
C SER A 206 6.31 -12.32 21.13
N GLU A 207 6.53 -11.07 21.56
CA GLU A 207 5.98 -10.55 22.82
C GLU A 207 4.68 -9.78 22.63
N HIS A 208 4.40 -9.33 21.38
CA HIS A 208 3.26 -8.49 21.08
C HIS A 208 2.35 -9.09 20.00
N VAL A 209 1.08 -8.77 20.12
CA VAL A 209 0.04 -9.19 19.18
C VAL A 209 0.14 -8.42 17.86
N TYR A 210 0.72 -7.22 17.91
CA TYR A 210 0.91 -6.33 16.76
C TYR A 210 2.36 -5.88 16.68
N ASP A 211 2.78 -5.44 15.49
CA ASP A 211 4.08 -4.81 15.27
C ASP A 211 4.12 -3.42 15.94
N ARG A 212 4.71 -3.36 17.13
CA ARG A 212 4.83 -2.13 17.92
C ARG A 212 5.71 -1.11 17.25
N GLN A 213 6.81 -1.53 16.64
CA GLN A 213 7.73 -0.61 15.97
C GLN A 213 7.05 0.09 14.80
N LEU A 214 6.29 -0.66 13.99
CA LEU A 214 5.52 -0.07 12.90
C LEU A 214 4.42 0.85 13.44
N TYR A 215 3.74 0.44 14.51
CA TYR A 215 2.67 1.25 15.10
C TYR A 215 3.16 2.61 15.60
N ASP A 216 4.35 2.65 16.21
CA ASP A 216 4.95 3.88 16.73
C ASP A 216 5.46 4.81 15.61
N LYS A 217 5.71 4.26 14.41
CA LYS A 217 6.17 5.00 13.23
C LYS A 217 5.04 5.63 12.40
N ILE A 218 3.80 5.18 12.55
CA ILE A 218 2.67 5.63 11.74
C ILE A 218 1.66 6.42 12.58
N GLN A 219 0.91 7.27 11.91
CA GLN A 219 -0.31 7.86 12.45
C GLN A 219 -1.50 7.18 11.79
N LEU A 220 -2.32 6.51 12.58
CA LEU A 220 -3.51 5.79 12.12
C LEU A 220 -4.71 6.28 12.91
N THR A 221 -5.76 6.70 12.22
CA THR A 221 -6.98 7.24 12.86
C THR A 221 -7.94 6.12 13.28
N VAL A 222 -8.87 6.43 14.17
CA VAL A 222 -10.06 5.59 14.34
C VAL A 222 -10.85 5.53 13.04
N PRO A 223 -11.52 4.41 12.73
CA PRO A 223 -12.29 4.31 11.50
C PRO A 223 -13.54 5.18 11.52
N ILE A 224 -13.80 5.80 10.40
CA ILE A 224 -15.02 6.56 10.13
C ILE A 224 -15.93 5.80 9.18
N ASP A 225 -17.22 6.02 9.33
CA ASP A 225 -18.27 5.49 8.48
C ASP A 225 -18.47 6.40 7.27
N ILE A 226 -18.08 5.93 6.09
CA ILE A 226 -18.15 6.74 4.86
C ILE A 226 -19.58 7.12 4.49
N SER A 227 -20.58 6.31 4.86
CA SER A 227 -21.98 6.65 4.61
C SER A 227 -22.44 7.94 5.30
N LYS A 228 -21.67 8.44 6.27
CA LYS A 228 -21.96 9.67 7.04
C LYS A 228 -21.25 10.91 6.49
N ILE A 229 -20.46 10.76 5.42
CA ILE A 229 -19.63 11.83 4.86
C ILE A 229 -19.97 11.95 3.38
N ASP A 230 -20.65 13.04 3.01
CA ASP A 230 -21.07 13.28 1.63
C ASP A 230 -19.89 13.52 0.67
N ILE A 231 -18.83 14.19 1.15
CA ILE A 231 -17.57 14.40 0.41
C ILE A 231 -16.45 14.55 1.45
N ILE A 232 -15.36 13.79 1.31
CA ILE A 232 -14.15 14.00 2.13
C ILE A 232 -13.30 15.04 1.41
N THR A 233 -13.29 16.26 1.89
CA THR A 233 -12.38 17.31 1.42
C THR A 233 -11.02 17.20 2.14
N LYS A 234 -10.00 17.90 1.64
CA LYS A 234 -8.69 17.95 2.29
C LYS A 234 -8.78 18.59 3.68
N GLU A 235 -9.65 19.62 3.83
CA GLU A 235 -9.92 20.30 5.09
C GLU A 235 -10.59 19.36 6.10
N ASP A 236 -11.56 18.54 5.68
CA ASP A 236 -12.23 17.56 6.56
C ASP A 236 -11.23 16.52 7.11
N VAL A 237 -10.30 16.08 6.25
CA VAL A 237 -9.26 15.14 6.67
C VAL A 237 -8.30 15.80 7.68
N GLU A 238 -7.93 17.07 7.49
CA GLU A 238 -7.09 17.80 8.44
C GLU A 238 -7.77 18.03 9.77
N GLU A 239 -9.07 18.32 9.76
CA GLU A 239 -9.86 18.46 10.98
C GLU A 239 -9.99 17.14 11.74
N LEU A 240 -10.28 16.05 11.04
CA LEU A 240 -10.27 14.69 11.59
C LEU A 240 -8.91 14.32 12.18
N LEU A 241 -7.80 14.67 11.54
CA LEU A 241 -6.45 14.42 12.06
C LEU A 241 -6.19 15.23 13.33
N LYS A 242 -6.64 16.51 13.41
CA LYS A 242 -6.52 17.33 14.62
C LYS A 242 -7.37 16.80 15.79
N GLU A 243 -8.58 16.32 15.52
CA GLU A 243 -9.40 15.65 16.54
C GLU A 243 -8.74 14.37 17.05
N ILE A 244 -8.13 13.62 16.16
CA ILE A 244 -7.47 12.35 16.48
C ILE A 244 -6.17 12.57 17.24
N GLU A 245 -5.43 13.63 16.99
CA GLU A 245 -4.28 14.00 17.82
C GLU A 245 -4.71 14.24 19.28
N LYS A 246 -5.86 14.85 19.49
CA LYS A 246 -6.43 15.04 20.84
C LYS A 246 -6.88 13.73 21.48
N LEU A 247 -7.51 12.84 20.71
CA LEU A 247 -7.96 11.53 21.19
C LEU A 247 -6.80 10.55 21.39
N ASN A 248 -5.75 10.60 20.58
CA ASN A 248 -4.54 9.78 20.71
C ASN A 248 -3.77 10.02 22.00
N LEU A 249 -3.77 11.24 22.52
CA LEU A 249 -3.20 11.53 23.84
C LEU A 249 -3.98 10.80 24.96
N GLN A 250 -5.28 10.66 24.81
CA GLN A 250 -6.15 10.01 25.80
C GLN A 250 -6.15 8.48 25.68
N GLU A 251 -6.07 7.93 24.45
CA GLU A 251 -6.01 6.47 24.24
C GLU A 251 -4.62 5.88 24.51
N LYS A 252 -3.53 6.60 24.28
CA LYS A 252 -2.20 6.15 24.74
C LYS A 252 -2.16 5.91 26.25
N ILE A 253 -2.92 6.67 27.01
CA ILE A 253 -3.08 6.49 28.47
C ILE A 253 -3.92 5.24 28.76
N ASN A 254 -4.98 4.99 28.00
CA ASN A 254 -5.91 3.87 28.23
C ASN A 254 -5.43 2.52 27.67
N CYS A 255 -4.68 2.49 26.57
CA CYS A 255 -4.13 1.25 26.00
C CYS A 255 -2.98 0.68 26.82
N SER A 256 -2.20 1.50 27.52
CA SER A 256 -1.20 1.01 28.47
C SER A 256 -1.80 0.20 29.63
N GLN A 257 -3.08 0.41 29.93
CA GLN A 257 -3.79 -0.31 31.02
C GLN A 257 -4.56 -1.56 30.55
N LYS A 258 -4.87 -1.70 29.24
CA LYS A 258 -5.65 -2.85 28.72
C LYS A 258 -4.81 -4.02 28.19
N ILE A 259 -3.50 -3.89 28.13
CA ILE A 259 -2.60 -4.97 27.65
C ILE A 259 -2.26 -5.94 28.80
N TYR A 260 -2.64 -5.63 30.06
CA TYR A 260 -2.35 -6.43 31.24
C TYR A 260 -3.56 -7.17 31.85
N ASN A 261 -4.71 -7.26 31.14
CA ASN A 261 -5.84 -8.09 31.60
C ASN A 261 -6.27 -9.09 30.54
#